data_26f5b8d0c22e8ec3cc5fcb40659b0949
#
_entry.id   26f5b8d0c22e8ec3cc5fcb40659b0949
#
_cell.length_a   1.000
_cell.length_b   1.000
_cell.length_c   1.000
_cell.angle_alpha   90.00
_cell.angle_beta   90.00
_cell.angle_gamma   90.00
#
_symmetry.space_group_name_H-M   'P 1'
#
loop_
_entity.id
_entity.type
_entity.pdbx_description
1 polymer ?
#
loop_
_entity_poly.entity_id
_entity_poly.type
_entity_poly.pdbx_seq_one_letter_code
_entity_poly.pdbx_strand_id
1 'polypeptide(L)'
;MYCPNLAQLLYLSVSIIVIFVGVFLLILGRKGTGKTDMMLYKYTFRPNLSLHMRWGKAPTGRNAYKELEQHSKEVLLTLRNTGYKTVRFTSHLLRKGSEHKLLEFLSSENMSIVQLNYIPTPLLHHSIIQLEMLITRKRRIKVNKMSGRIIIKLNN
;
A
#
# COMPACT_ATOMS: atom_id res chain seq x y z
N MET A 1 -9.05 -18.72 40.24
CA MET A 1 -9.05 -19.28 38.88
C MET A 1 -10.29 -18.74 38.17
N TYR A 2 -10.12 -17.80 37.22
CA TYR A 2 -11.26 -17.20 36.53
C TYR A 2 -11.70 -18.13 35.40
N CYS A 3 -12.85 -18.79 35.54
CA CYS A 3 -13.46 -19.53 34.44
C CYS A 3 -14.17 -18.51 33.52
N PRO A 4 -13.79 -18.37 32.25
CA PRO A 4 -14.50 -17.52 31.35
C PRO A 4 -15.94 -18.03 31.17
N ASN A 5 -16.89 -17.12 31.24
CA ASN A 5 -18.30 -17.42 31.06
C ASN A 5 -18.53 -17.79 29.57
N LEU A 6 -19.53 -18.63 29.29
CA LEU A 6 -19.85 -19.11 27.93
C LEU A 6 -19.99 -17.96 26.90
N ALA A 7 -20.55 -16.83 27.32
CA ALA A 7 -20.69 -15.65 26.49
C ALA A 7 -19.32 -15.02 26.09
N GLN A 8 -18.33 -15.06 27.01
CA GLN A 8 -16.98 -14.55 26.70
C GLN A 8 -16.25 -15.47 25.72
N LEU A 9 -16.43 -16.80 25.85
CA LEU A 9 -15.86 -17.74 24.88
C LEU A 9 -16.49 -17.63 23.51
N LEU A 10 -17.80 -17.42 23.42
CA LEU A 10 -18.50 -17.14 22.18
C LEU A 10 -18.02 -15.83 21.52
N TYR A 11 -17.85 -14.77 22.32
CA TYR A 11 -17.36 -13.48 21.81
C TYR A 11 -15.94 -13.59 21.26
N LEU A 12 -15.08 -14.32 21.94
CA LEU A 12 -13.69 -14.56 21.53
C LEU A 12 -13.63 -15.36 20.22
N SER A 13 -14.43 -16.43 20.11
CA SER A 13 -14.48 -17.26 18.91
C SER A 13 -15.02 -16.52 17.69
N VAL A 14 -16.06 -15.71 17.83
CA VAL A 14 -16.60 -14.87 16.76
C VAL A 14 -15.58 -13.83 16.33
N SER A 15 -14.89 -13.18 17.27
CA SER A 15 -13.83 -12.20 16.96
C SER A 15 -12.67 -12.82 16.18
N ILE A 16 -12.24 -14.01 16.54
CA ILE A 16 -11.20 -14.76 15.83
C ILE A 16 -11.66 -15.10 14.41
N ILE A 17 -12.90 -15.58 14.22
CA ILE A 17 -13.44 -15.91 12.91
C ILE A 17 -13.52 -14.66 12.02
N VAL A 18 -13.98 -13.53 12.54
CA VAL A 18 -14.05 -12.26 11.80
C VAL A 18 -12.67 -11.80 11.36
N ILE A 19 -11.64 -11.93 12.23
CA ILE A 19 -10.26 -11.59 11.90
C ILE A 19 -9.74 -12.53 10.79
N PHE A 20 -9.95 -13.84 10.91
CA PHE A 20 -9.53 -14.82 9.91
C PHE A 20 -10.21 -14.60 8.55
N VAL A 21 -11.52 -14.36 8.54
CA VAL A 21 -12.27 -14.06 7.32
C VAL A 21 -11.77 -12.74 6.69
N GLY A 22 -11.52 -11.71 7.50
CA GLY A 22 -10.96 -10.44 7.03
C GLY A 22 -9.58 -10.59 6.39
N VAL A 23 -8.68 -11.35 7.02
CA VAL A 23 -7.34 -11.66 6.49
C VAL A 23 -7.44 -12.51 5.23
N PHE A 24 -8.32 -13.51 5.20
CA PHE A 24 -8.55 -14.38 4.04
C PHE A 24 -9.07 -13.60 2.83
N LEU A 25 -10.04 -12.70 3.02
CA LEU A 25 -10.55 -11.82 1.96
C LEU A 25 -9.47 -10.84 1.45
N LEU A 26 -8.60 -10.35 2.32
CA LEU A 26 -7.44 -9.54 1.93
C LEU A 26 -6.44 -10.34 1.07
N ILE A 27 -6.24 -11.62 1.37
CA ILE A 27 -5.35 -12.50 0.62
C ILE A 27 -5.95 -12.85 -0.76
N LEU A 28 -7.26 -13.17 -0.82
CA LEU A 28 -7.94 -13.51 -2.09
C LEU A 28 -8.00 -12.34 -3.08
N GLY A 29 -8.06 -11.10 -2.59
CA GLY A 29 -8.00 -9.91 -3.45
C GLY A 29 -6.61 -9.58 -4.00
N ARG A 30 -5.60 -10.38 -3.65
CA ARG A 30 -4.19 -10.11 -3.92
C ARG A 30 -3.79 -10.60 -5.31
N LYS A 31 -3.52 -9.68 -6.22
CA LYS A 31 -2.90 -9.98 -7.53
C LYS A 31 -1.45 -9.52 -7.50
N GLY A 32 -0.52 -10.45 -7.76
CA GLY A 32 0.89 -10.10 -7.92
C GLY A 32 1.10 -9.29 -9.21
N THR A 33 2.00 -8.31 -9.17
CA THR A 33 2.40 -7.51 -10.33
C THR A 33 3.57 -8.14 -11.11
N GLY A 34 3.82 -9.44 -10.95
CA GLY A 34 4.91 -10.14 -11.63
C GLY A 34 6.27 -9.88 -10.99
N LYS A 35 7.23 -9.35 -11.75
CA LYS A 35 8.65 -9.21 -11.34
C LYS A 35 8.93 -8.09 -10.32
N THR A 36 7.95 -7.27 -9.96
CA THR A 36 8.16 -6.12 -9.07
C THR A 36 7.88 -6.44 -7.60
N ASP A 37 8.46 -5.65 -6.70
CA ASP A 37 8.21 -5.73 -5.26
C ASP A 37 6.89 -5.07 -4.83
N MET A 38 6.08 -4.64 -5.77
CA MET A 38 4.74 -4.11 -5.53
C MET A 38 3.66 -5.15 -5.80
N MET A 39 2.56 -5.01 -5.08
CA MET A 39 1.40 -5.90 -5.18
C MET A 39 0.14 -5.07 -5.42
N LEU A 40 -0.72 -5.60 -6.27
CA LEU A 40 -2.02 -5.02 -6.55
C LEU A 40 -3.10 -5.64 -5.68
N TYR A 41 -3.96 -4.79 -5.16
CA TYR A 41 -5.16 -5.18 -4.45
C TYR A 41 -6.38 -4.56 -5.12
N LYS A 42 -7.37 -5.38 -5.43
CA LYS A 42 -8.68 -4.91 -5.82
C LYS A 42 -9.63 -5.07 -4.64
N TYR A 43 -9.97 -3.97 -4.00
CA TYR A 43 -10.98 -3.97 -2.94
C TYR A 43 -12.38 -3.96 -3.58
N THR A 44 -13.28 -4.82 -3.09
CA THR A 44 -14.65 -4.99 -3.62
C THR A 44 -15.43 -3.68 -3.67
N PHE A 45 -15.16 -2.78 -2.70
CA PHE A 45 -15.89 -1.50 -2.56
C PHE A 45 -15.16 -0.29 -3.19
N ARG A 46 -14.08 -0.50 -3.94
CA ARG A 46 -13.30 0.59 -4.52
C ARG A 46 -13.12 0.40 -6.04
N PRO A 47 -13.42 1.44 -6.85
CA PRO A 47 -13.30 1.35 -8.30
C PRO A 47 -11.85 1.22 -8.77
N ASN A 48 -10.90 1.73 -7.99
CA ASN A 48 -9.49 1.79 -8.36
C ASN A 48 -8.70 0.62 -7.77
N LEU A 49 -7.79 0.04 -8.54
CA LEU A 49 -6.79 -0.86 -8.02
C LEU A 49 -5.89 -0.12 -7.02
N SER A 50 -5.59 -0.75 -5.90
CA SER A 50 -4.66 -0.22 -4.93
C SER A 50 -3.31 -0.90 -5.07
N LEU A 51 -2.27 -0.09 -5.17
CA LEU A 51 -0.89 -0.55 -5.24
C LEU A 51 -0.25 -0.46 -3.86
N HIS A 52 0.34 -1.55 -3.42
CA HIS A 52 1.03 -1.65 -2.14
C HIS A 52 2.39 -2.32 -2.30
N MET A 53 3.34 -1.97 -1.46
CA MET A 53 4.60 -2.69 -1.37
C MET A 53 4.39 -4.09 -0.77
N ARG A 54 5.16 -5.05 -1.23
CA ARG A 54 5.22 -6.38 -0.63
C ARG A 54 5.84 -6.29 0.76
N TRP A 55 5.35 -7.10 1.69
CA TRP A 55 5.90 -7.19 3.05
C TRP A 55 7.41 -7.46 3.02
N GLY A 56 8.15 -6.73 3.82
CA GLY A 56 9.62 -6.82 3.89
C GLY A 56 10.38 -6.14 2.74
N LYS A 57 9.68 -5.65 1.71
CA LYS A 57 10.28 -5.04 0.51
C LYS A 57 10.16 -3.51 0.47
N ALA A 58 9.56 -2.90 1.50
CA ALA A 58 9.48 -1.44 1.57
C ALA A 58 10.89 -0.83 1.59
N PRO A 59 11.21 0.11 0.66
CA PRO A 59 12.52 0.73 0.61
C PRO A 59 12.77 1.58 1.85
N THR A 60 13.99 1.59 2.33
CA THR A 60 14.38 2.31 3.55
C THR A 60 15.74 2.95 3.39
N GLY A 61 16.02 3.95 4.24
CA GLY A 61 17.30 4.66 4.21
C GLY A 61 17.28 5.86 3.27
N ARG A 62 18.47 6.32 2.91
CA ARG A 62 18.66 7.58 2.16
C ARG A 62 18.05 7.55 0.76
N ASN A 63 18.06 6.39 0.13
CA ASN A 63 17.57 6.20 -1.25
C ASN A 63 16.13 5.68 -1.33
N ALA A 64 15.43 5.53 -0.20
CA ALA A 64 14.10 4.91 -0.16
C ALA A 64 13.09 5.54 -1.13
N TYR A 65 13.14 6.87 -1.29
CA TYR A 65 12.26 7.56 -2.22
C TYR A 65 12.60 7.23 -3.69
N LYS A 66 13.88 7.19 -4.04
CA LYS A 66 14.35 6.88 -5.40
C LYS A 66 13.99 5.43 -5.79
N GLU A 67 14.15 4.50 -4.88
CA GLU A 67 13.75 3.10 -5.09
C GLU A 67 12.23 2.97 -5.24
N LEU A 68 11.45 3.65 -4.41
CA LEU A 68 9.99 3.69 -4.53
C LEU A 68 9.55 4.28 -5.88
N GLU A 69 10.17 5.37 -6.30
CA GLU A 69 9.91 6.02 -7.59
C GLU A 69 10.16 5.04 -8.75
N GLN A 70 11.32 4.37 -8.76
CA GLN A 70 11.67 3.41 -9.80
C GLN A 70 10.68 2.24 -9.84
N HIS A 71 10.39 1.60 -8.70
CA HIS A 71 9.40 0.52 -8.64
C HIS A 71 8.01 0.98 -9.08
N SER A 72 7.63 2.21 -8.73
CA SER A 72 6.33 2.76 -9.17
C SER A 72 6.27 2.93 -10.68
N LYS A 73 7.33 3.43 -11.31
CA LYS A 73 7.43 3.58 -12.77
C LYS A 73 7.29 2.25 -13.49
N GLU A 74 8.05 1.24 -13.08
CA GLU A 74 8.00 -0.11 -13.66
C GLU A 74 6.61 -0.73 -13.57
N VAL A 75 5.97 -0.62 -12.40
CA VAL A 75 4.63 -1.16 -12.18
C VAL A 75 3.58 -0.41 -13.01
N LEU A 76 3.65 0.92 -13.09
CA LEU A 76 2.70 1.72 -13.86
C LEU A 76 2.76 1.39 -15.36
N LEU A 77 3.95 1.21 -15.92
CA LEU A 77 4.13 0.77 -17.30
C LEU A 77 3.54 -0.62 -17.54
N THR A 78 3.83 -1.56 -16.63
CA THR A 78 3.27 -2.91 -16.70
C THR A 78 1.74 -2.90 -16.65
N LEU A 79 1.14 -2.08 -15.77
CA LEU A 79 -0.29 -1.97 -15.61
C LEU A 79 -0.98 -1.34 -16.83
N ARG A 80 -0.36 -0.31 -17.42
CA ARG A 80 -0.83 0.28 -18.68
C ARG A 80 -0.91 -0.78 -19.77
N ASN A 81 0.16 -1.56 -19.95
CA ASN A 81 0.24 -2.61 -20.96
C ASN A 81 -0.73 -3.78 -20.71
N THR A 82 -1.22 -3.96 -19.50
CA THR A 82 -2.22 -5.00 -19.16
C THR A 82 -3.66 -4.49 -19.17
N GLY A 83 -3.92 -3.26 -19.64
CA GLY A 83 -5.25 -2.71 -19.85
C GLY A 83 -5.95 -2.16 -18.60
N TYR A 84 -5.24 -1.94 -17.52
CA TYR A 84 -5.83 -1.27 -16.35
C TYR A 84 -6.02 0.23 -16.60
N LYS A 85 -7.21 0.77 -16.23
CA LYS A 85 -7.56 2.17 -16.48
C LYS A 85 -7.08 3.11 -15.39
N THR A 86 -7.17 2.69 -14.14
CA THR A 86 -6.83 3.53 -12.98
C THR A 86 -6.16 2.74 -11.88
N VAL A 87 -5.19 3.38 -11.23
CA VAL A 87 -4.49 2.82 -10.08
C VAL A 87 -4.40 3.84 -8.96
N ARG A 88 -4.56 3.38 -7.73
CA ARG A 88 -4.38 4.16 -6.52
C ARG A 88 -3.13 3.72 -5.79
N PHE A 89 -2.38 4.70 -5.33
CA PHE A 89 -1.16 4.51 -4.59
C PHE A 89 -1.14 5.42 -3.36
N THR A 90 -0.75 4.89 -2.20
CA THR A 90 -0.60 5.67 -0.97
C THR A 90 0.71 5.29 -0.31
N SER A 91 1.55 6.28 -0.02
CA SER A 91 2.85 6.05 0.61
C SER A 91 3.24 7.18 1.55
N HIS A 92 3.82 6.84 2.70
CA HIS A 92 4.45 7.77 3.61
C HIS A 92 5.78 8.35 3.07
N LEU A 93 6.31 7.78 2.00
CA LEU A 93 7.49 8.28 1.29
C LEU A 93 7.14 9.37 0.27
N LEU A 94 5.89 9.40 -0.22
CA LEU A 94 5.42 10.44 -1.12
C LEU A 94 5.09 11.70 -0.31
N ARG A 95 5.96 12.69 -0.39
CA ARG A 95 5.88 13.96 0.37
C ARG A 95 5.60 15.11 -0.57
N LYS A 96 4.98 16.16 -0.03
CA LYS A 96 4.83 17.42 -0.74
C LYS A 96 6.22 17.96 -1.16
N GLY A 97 6.38 18.21 -2.45
CA GLY A 97 7.63 18.71 -3.05
C GLY A 97 8.61 17.62 -3.51
N SER A 98 8.39 16.33 -3.17
CA SER A 98 9.23 15.23 -3.64
C SER A 98 8.62 14.48 -4.84
N GLU A 99 7.40 14.82 -5.19
CA GLU A 99 6.62 14.16 -6.23
C GLU A 99 6.96 14.59 -7.66
N HIS A 100 7.72 15.70 -7.84
CA HIS A 100 7.95 16.30 -9.17
C HIS A 100 8.50 15.29 -10.19
N LYS A 101 9.44 14.45 -9.83
CA LYS A 101 9.99 13.43 -10.74
C LYS A 101 8.97 12.37 -11.16
N LEU A 102 8.06 12.01 -10.23
CA LEU A 102 6.97 11.12 -10.57
C LEU A 102 5.99 11.81 -11.51
N LEU A 103 5.71 13.09 -11.28
CA LEU A 103 4.84 13.89 -12.13
C LEU A 103 5.41 14.04 -13.54
N GLU A 104 6.69 14.36 -13.68
CA GLU A 104 7.41 14.41 -14.96
C GLU A 104 7.30 13.09 -15.72
N PHE A 105 7.56 11.97 -15.02
CA PHE A 105 7.42 10.65 -15.63
C PHE A 105 5.99 10.36 -16.07
N LEU A 106 4.98 10.67 -15.26
CA LEU A 106 3.59 10.45 -15.65
C LEU A 106 3.21 11.25 -16.87
N SER A 107 3.68 12.49 -16.94
CA SER A 107 3.49 13.38 -18.11
C SER A 107 4.18 12.83 -19.35
N SER A 108 5.44 12.38 -19.26
CA SER A 108 6.19 11.82 -20.39
C SER A 108 5.56 10.54 -20.94
N GLU A 109 4.88 9.76 -20.10
CA GLU A 109 4.20 8.53 -20.49
C GLU A 109 2.70 8.71 -20.81
N ASN A 110 2.26 9.95 -21.00
CA ASN A 110 0.84 10.28 -21.28
C ASN A 110 -0.15 9.73 -20.23
N MET A 111 0.31 9.60 -19.00
CA MET A 111 -0.54 9.24 -17.85
C MET A 111 -1.00 10.52 -17.15
N SER A 112 -2.21 10.54 -16.60
CA SER A 112 -2.75 11.72 -15.93
C SER A 112 -3.04 11.46 -14.47
N ILE A 113 -2.86 12.49 -13.63
CA ILE A 113 -3.23 12.45 -12.24
C ILE A 113 -4.69 12.87 -12.12
N VAL A 114 -5.51 11.96 -11.60
CA VAL A 114 -6.91 12.26 -11.25
C VAL A 114 -6.99 12.95 -9.91
N GLN A 115 -6.16 12.54 -8.96
CA GLN A 115 -6.18 13.08 -7.60
C GLN A 115 -4.80 12.94 -6.95
N LEU A 116 -4.35 13.99 -6.28
CA LEU A 116 -3.17 13.98 -5.42
C LEU A 116 -3.50 14.70 -4.10
N ASN A 117 -3.51 13.95 -3.00
CA ASN A 117 -3.82 14.47 -1.67
C ASN A 117 -2.76 14.03 -0.67
N TYR A 118 -2.53 14.86 0.33
CA TYR A 118 -1.71 14.54 1.49
C TYR A 118 -2.61 14.34 2.70
N ILE A 119 -2.56 13.17 3.30
CA ILE A 119 -3.39 12.76 4.42
C ILE A 119 -2.52 12.42 5.64
N PRO A 120 -3.01 12.62 6.86
CA PRO A 120 -2.33 12.07 8.03
C PRO A 120 -2.11 10.57 7.86
N THR A 121 -0.90 10.09 8.18
CA THR A 121 -0.63 8.64 8.16
C THR A 121 -1.44 7.99 9.27
N PRO A 122 -2.38 7.07 8.95
CA PRO A 122 -3.20 6.42 9.97
C PRO A 122 -2.32 5.70 11.00
N LEU A 123 -2.69 5.77 12.28
CA LEU A 123 -1.95 5.12 13.37
C LEU A 123 -1.72 3.63 13.12
N LEU A 124 -2.73 2.92 12.63
CA LEU A 124 -2.63 1.50 12.28
C LEU A 124 -1.56 1.28 11.19
N HIS A 125 -1.53 2.11 10.16
CA HIS A 125 -0.54 2.02 9.08
C HIS A 125 0.86 2.31 9.60
N HIS A 126 1.00 3.33 10.46
CA HIS A 126 2.26 3.64 11.15
C HIS A 126 2.77 2.44 11.96
N SER A 127 1.89 1.82 12.75
CA SER A 127 2.23 0.66 13.60
C SER A 127 2.63 -0.56 12.77
N ILE A 128 1.91 -0.84 11.67
CA ILE A 128 2.21 -1.93 10.74
C ILE A 128 3.59 -1.74 10.11
N ILE A 129 3.93 -0.53 9.65
CA ILE A 129 5.24 -0.25 9.06
C ILE A 129 6.35 -0.42 10.11
N GLN A 130 6.14 0.07 11.34
CA GLN A 130 7.12 -0.10 12.43
C GLN A 130 7.32 -1.58 12.77
N LEU A 131 6.25 -2.35 12.88
CA LEU A 131 6.30 -3.79 13.15
C LEU A 131 7.01 -4.54 12.04
N GLU A 132 6.69 -4.24 10.77
CA GLU A 132 7.35 -4.81 9.61
C GLU A 132 8.87 -4.57 9.67
N MET A 133 9.28 -3.33 9.92
CA MET A 133 10.70 -2.99 9.98
C MET A 133 11.41 -3.63 11.17
N LEU A 134 10.73 -3.76 12.32
CA LEU A 134 11.27 -4.43 13.48
C LEU A 134 11.48 -5.92 13.22
N ILE A 135 10.52 -6.59 12.61
CA ILE A 135 10.59 -8.03 12.31
C ILE A 135 11.59 -8.33 11.20
N THR A 136 11.51 -7.59 10.08
CA THR A 136 12.28 -7.92 8.87
C THR A 136 13.70 -7.38 8.89
N ARG A 137 13.94 -6.26 9.56
CA ARG A 137 15.23 -5.54 9.55
C ARG A 137 15.80 -5.25 10.93
N LYS A 138 15.14 -5.70 11.99
CA LYS A 138 15.53 -5.53 13.39
C LYS A 138 15.83 -4.06 13.77
N ARG A 139 15.17 -3.11 13.15
CA ARG A 139 15.36 -1.68 13.40
C ARG A 139 14.05 -0.90 13.36
N ARG A 140 14.00 0.21 14.10
CA ARG A 140 12.92 1.19 14.00
C ARG A 140 13.25 2.21 12.91
N ILE A 141 12.23 2.66 12.19
CA ILE A 141 12.35 3.72 11.19
C ILE A 141 11.45 4.89 11.56
N LYS A 142 11.82 6.07 11.09
CA LYS A 142 10.96 7.25 11.20
C LYS A 142 9.91 7.22 10.09
N VAL A 143 8.67 6.92 10.43
CA VAL A 143 7.52 7.02 9.51
C VAL A 143 7.05 8.47 9.46
N ASN A 144 6.77 8.99 8.27
CA ASN A 144 6.26 10.34 8.13
C ASN A 144 4.85 10.47 8.70
N LYS A 145 4.58 11.62 9.32
CA LYS A 145 3.25 11.96 9.84
C LYS A 145 2.20 12.13 8.74
N MET A 146 2.65 12.46 7.52
CA MET A 146 1.79 12.62 6.34
C MET A 146 2.15 11.60 5.27
N SER A 147 1.14 11.08 4.61
CA SER A 147 1.26 10.17 3.46
C SER A 147 0.65 10.81 2.23
N GLY A 148 1.35 10.75 1.10
CA GLY A 148 0.77 11.11 -0.18
C GLY A 148 -0.15 10.01 -0.70
N ARG A 149 -1.32 10.39 -1.17
CA ARG A 149 -2.29 9.53 -1.86
C ARG A 149 -2.47 10.06 -3.27
N ILE A 150 -2.16 9.24 -4.25
CA ILE A 150 -2.32 9.57 -5.66
C ILE A 150 -3.25 8.57 -6.35
N ILE A 151 -4.09 9.09 -7.24
CA ILE A 151 -4.87 8.29 -8.19
C ILE A 151 -4.42 8.67 -9.58
N ILE A 152 -3.95 7.68 -10.32
CA ILE A 152 -3.37 7.83 -11.65
C ILE A 152 -4.30 7.17 -12.65
N LYS A 153 -4.61 7.87 -13.74
CA LYS A 153 -5.27 7.33 -14.92
C LYS A 153 -4.19 6.88 -15.89
N LEU A 154 -4.23 5.61 -16.23
CA LEU A 154 -3.36 4.99 -17.22
C LEU A 154 -4.07 5.15 -18.58
N ASN A 155 -3.58 6.06 -19.40
CA ASN A 155 -4.13 6.23 -20.73
C ASN A 155 -3.50 5.17 -21.64
N ASN A 156 -4.33 4.37 -22.26
CA ASN A 156 -3.92 3.40 -23.28
C ASN A 156 -3.97 4.06 -24.65
#